data_691bd48045aa855e56d74839a079b6a4
#
_entry.id   691bd48045aa855e56d74839a079b6a4
#
_cell.length_a   1.000
_cell.length_b   1.000
_cell.length_c   1.000
_cell.angle_alpha   90.00
_cell.angle_beta   90.00
_cell.angle_gamma   90.00
#
_symmetry.space_group_name_H-M   'P 1'
#
loop_
_entity.id
_entity.type
_entity.pdbx_description
1 polymer ?
#
loop_
_entity_poly.entity_id
_entity_poly.type
_entity_poly.pdbx_seq_one_letter_code
_entity_poly.pdbx_strand_id
1 'polypeptide(L)'
;NKTQVKGLDTVRSNFAPAMKDLLQNVLDDILADVPKEKIDERISIFKRNMHNLSYEVMANPIGVKGIGKYISKDEETSFAKYKKGAPVHVKAAINYNSILLHWFEGRKYEKITNGNKIKWVYLKNNEFGFDTIGYKGYEDPPQILEFIKNNIDHNRMFEQAMSKKIGMFYQALSWEAVVDKQQSIERFF
;
A
#
# COMPACT_ATOMS: atom_id res chain seq x y z
N ASN A 1 19.43 -14.93 -22.97
CA ASN A 1 18.01 -15.18 -23.32
C ASN A 1 17.15 -14.75 -22.15
N LYS A 2 16.60 -13.53 -22.23
CA LYS A 2 15.55 -13.08 -21.29
C LYS A 2 14.26 -13.79 -21.71
N THR A 3 13.87 -14.80 -20.98
CA THR A 3 12.55 -15.41 -21.14
C THR A 3 11.51 -14.40 -20.61
N GLN A 4 10.89 -13.64 -21.51
CA GLN A 4 9.71 -12.85 -21.15
C GLN A 4 8.56 -13.83 -20.98
N VAL A 5 8.13 -14.02 -19.74
CA VAL A 5 6.88 -14.69 -19.45
C VAL A 5 5.76 -13.69 -19.82
N LYS A 6 5.21 -13.83 -21.04
CA LYS A 6 4.08 -13.02 -21.50
C LYS A 6 2.88 -13.26 -20.58
N GLY A 7 2.33 -12.18 -20.02
CA GLY A 7 1.15 -12.19 -19.17
C GLY A 7 1.39 -11.96 -17.68
N LEU A 8 2.62 -12.01 -17.22
CA LEU A 8 2.99 -11.62 -15.85
C LEU A 8 3.50 -10.19 -15.89
N ASP A 9 2.59 -9.25 -15.72
CA ASP A 9 2.89 -7.83 -15.58
C ASP A 9 3.52 -7.61 -14.19
N THR A 10 4.80 -7.98 -14.10
CA THR A 10 5.49 -8.28 -12.85
C THR A 10 5.88 -7.06 -12.06
N VAL A 11 5.97 -5.89 -12.69
CA VAL A 11 6.47 -4.71 -12.00
C VAL A 11 5.76 -3.45 -12.52
N ARG A 12 4.60 -3.17 -11.98
CA ARG A 12 4.01 -1.85 -12.19
C ARG A 12 4.80 -0.81 -11.39
N SER A 13 4.99 0.35 -11.97
CA SER A 13 5.71 1.48 -11.35
C SER A 13 5.10 1.99 -10.03
N ASN A 14 3.86 1.58 -9.73
CA ASN A 14 3.09 1.99 -8.55
C ASN A 14 3.10 0.97 -7.38
N PHE A 15 3.95 -0.07 -7.45
CA PHE A 15 4.16 -0.97 -6.33
C PHE A 15 5.17 -0.40 -5.31
N ALA A 16 4.92 -0.67 -4.03
CA ALA A 16 5.88 -0.39 -2.97
C ALA A 16 7.22 -1.12 -3.21
N PRO A 17 8.36 -0.49 -2.87
CA PRO A 17 9.68 -1.11 -3.06
C PRO A 17 9.81 -2.51 -2.46
N ALA A 18 9.37 -2.71 -1.22
CA ALA A 18 9.42 -4.02 -0.57
C ALA A 18 8.58 -5.08 -1.28
N MET A 19 7.44 -4.69 -1.86
CA MET A 19 6.57 -5.61 -2.61
C MET A 19 7.17 -5.97 -3.96
N LYS A 20 7.83 -5.02 -4.64
CA LYS A 20 8.58 -5.29 -5.87
C LYS A 20 9.69 -6.30 -5.65
N ASP A 21 10.46 -6.12 -4.59
CA ASP A 21 11.58 -6.99 -4.28
C ASP A 21 11.10 -8.41 -3.96
N LEU A 22 10.05 -8.54 -3.17
CA LEU A 22 9.45 -9.85 -2.88
C LEU A 22 8.95 -10.53 -4.16
N LEU A 23 8.22 -9.80 -4.99
CA LEU A 23 7.64 -10.33 -6.22
C LEU A 23 8.74 -10.77 -7.19
N GLN A 24 9.81 -9.98 -7.34
CA GLN A 24 10.96 -10.33 -8.17
C GLN A 24 11.66 -11.59 -7.63
N ASN A 25 11.88 -11.67 -6.33
CA ASN A 25 12.49 -12.85 -5.71
C ASN A 25 11.65 -14.12 -5.91
N VAL A 26 10.33 -14.03 -5.78
CA VAL A 26 9.42 -15.16 -6.05
C VAL A 26 9.49 -15.57 -7.52
N LEU A 27 9.50 -14.61 -8.43
CA LEU A 27 9.60 -14.89 -9.85
C LEU A 27 10.96 -15.55 -10.22
N ASP A 28 12.04 -15.04 -9.67
CA ASP A 28 13.38 -15.60 -9.90
C ASP A 28 13.48 -17.04 -9.36
N ASP A 29 12.90 -17.32 -8.20
CA ASP A 29 12.81 -18.66 -7.63
C ASP A 29 12.01 -19.61 -8.55
N ILE A 30 10.87 -19.15 -9.07
CA ILE A 30 10.05 -19.92 -10.02
C ILE A 30 10.84 -20.25 -11.30
N LEU A 31 11.54 -19.28 -11.86
CA LEU A 31 12.35 -19.46 -13.06
C LEU A 31 13.58 -20.36 -12.85
N ALA A 32 14.04 -20.48 -11.61
CA ALA A 32 15.12 -21.37 -11.20
C ALA A 32 14.64 -22.74 -10.74
N ASP A 33 13.37 -23.07 -10.94
CA ASP A 33 12.75 -24.33 -10.53
C ASP A 33 12.89 -24.61 -9.01
N VAL A 34 12.91 -23.57 -8.19
CA VAL A 34 12.91 -23.72 -6.74
C VAL A 34 11.62 -24.39 -6.29
N PRO A 35 11.67 -25.41 -5.39
CA PRO A 35 10.47 -26.10 -4.92
C PRO A 35 9.46 -25.15 -4.28
N LYS A 36 8.16 -25.43 -4.47
CA LYS A 36 7.05 -24.64 -3.93
C LYS A 36 7.21 -24.34 -2.43
N GLU A 37 7.64 -25.35 -1.65
CA GLU A 37 7.81 -25.25 -0.21
C GLU A 37 8.84 -24.16 0.19
N LYS A 38 9.86 -23.97 -0.60
CA LYS A 38 10.88 -22.91 -0.39
C LYS A 38 10.35 -21.53 -0.73
N ILE A 39 9.53 -21.45 -1.78
CA ILE A 39 8.86 -20.19 -2.15
C ILE A 39 7.82 -19.81 -1.09
N ASP A 40 7.03 -20.77 -0.62
CA ASP A 40 6.09 -20.58 0.49
C ASP A 40 6.81 -20.10 1.76
N GLU A 41 7.96 -20.69 2.08
CA GLU A 41 8.80 -20.28 3.21
C GLU A 41 9.28 -18.83 3.06
N ARG A 42 9.75 -18.43 1.88
CA ARG A 42 10.17 -17.04 1.59
C ARG A 42 9.04 -16.05 1.85
N ILE A 43 7.84 -16.34 1.34
CA ILE A 43 6.67 -15.49 1.51
C ILE A 43 6.28 -15.41 3.00
N SER A 44 6.30 -16.54 3.70
CA SER A 44 5.99 -16.59 5.13
C SER A 44 7.00 -15.81 5.98
N ILE A 45 8.29 -15.89 5.65
CA ILE A 45 9.34 -15.11 6.32
C ILE A 45 9.11 -13.61 6.09
N PHE A 46 8.80 -13.21 4.86
CA PHE A 46 8.49 -11.82 4.55
C PHE A 46 7.29 -11.32 5.38
N LYS A 47 6.19 -12.06 5.40
CA LYS A 47 4.98 -11.70 6.17
C LYS A 47 5.26 -11.54 7.67
N ARG A 48 6.09 -12.41 8.26
CA ARG A 48 6.47 -12.31 9.67
C ARG A 48 7.32 -11.09 9.97
N ASN A 49 8.21 -10.71 9.05
CA ASN A 49 9.20 -9.65 9.26
C ASN A 49 8.77 -8.28 8.73
N MET A 50 7.73 -8.20 7.90
CA MET A 50 7.33 -6.94 7.24
C MET A 50 6.93 -5.85 8.22
N HIS A 51 6.46 -6.20 9.42
CA HIS A 51 6.11 -5.24 10.46
C HIS A 51 7.31 -4.41 10.96
N ASN A 52 8.54 -4.91 10.74
CA ASN A 52 9.77 -4.21 11.06
C ASN A 52 10.25 -3.30 9.91
N LEU A 53 9.63 -3.39 8.74
CA LEU A 53 9.95 -2.53 7.61
C LEU A 53 9.37 -1.14 7.81
N SER A 54 10.14 -0.13 7.39
CA SER A 54 9.69 1.25 7.45
C SER A 54 8.50 1.49 6.50
N TYR A 55 7.66 2.47 6.83
CA TYR A 55 6.56 2.87 5.95
C TYR A 55 7.05 3.29 4.55
N GLU A 56 8.26 3.82 4.44
CA GLU A 56 8.83 4.30 3.18
C GLU A 56 8.99 3.19 2.14
N VAL A 57 9.41 1.99 2.57
CA VAL A 57 9.55 0.84 1.68
C VAL A 57 8.24 0.07 1.47
N MET A 58 7.25 0.31 2.33
CA MET A 58 5.91 -0.29 2.26
C MET A 58 4.90 0.59 1.50
N ALA A 59 5.19 1.86 1.27
CA ALA A 59 4.28 2.81 0.63
C ALA A 59 4.25 2.67 -0.90
N ASN A 60 3.06 2.80 -1.48
CA ASN A 60 2.85 2.75 -2.92
C ASN A 60 3.09 4.13 -3.56
N PRO A 61 4.02 4.26 -4.52
CA PRO A 61 4.21 5.50 -5.28
C PRO A 61 3.16 5.64 -6.36
N ILE A 62 2.64 6.84 -6.55
CA ILE A 62 1.66 7.15 -7.61
C ILE A 62 1.62 8.65 -7.92
N GLY A 63 1.26 9.01 -9.16
CA GLY A 63 0.87 10.36 -9.52
C GLY A 63 -0.60 10.64 -9.19
N VAL A 64 -0.90 11.77 -8.57
CA VAL A 64 -2.26 12.13 -8.16
C VAL A 64 -2.93 12.99 -9.21
N LYS A 65 -4.15 12.62 -9.59
CA LYS A 65 -5.04 13.42 -10.44
C LYS A 65 -6.47 13.38 -9.89
N GLY A 66 -7.20 14.47 -10.06
CA GLY A 66 -8.63 14.52 -9.76
C GLY A 66 -8.99 14.87 -8.31
N ILE A 67 -8.09 15.47 -7.54
CA ILE A 67 -8.39 15.89 -6.16
C ILE A 67 -9.65 16.76 -6.12
N GLY A 68 -9.73 17.82 -6.94
CA GLY A 68 -10.88 18.71 -6.99
C GLY A 68 -12.19 18.05 -7.45
N LYS A 69 -12.09 16.96 -8.23
CA LYS A 69 -13.26 16.19 -8.67
C LYS A 69 -13.91 15.42 -7.52
N TYR A 70 -13.09 14.89 -6.62
CA TYR A 70 -13.53 13.94 -5.58
C TYR A 70 -13.64 14.55 -4.19
N ILE A 71 -13.13 15.75 -3.96
CA ILE A 71 -13.31 16.42 -2.68
C ILE A 71 -14.77 16.85 -2.52
N SER A 72 -15.36 16.63 -1.34
CA SER A 72 -16.68 17.17 -1.01
C SER A 72 -16.56 18.62 -0.58
N LYS A 73 -17.53 19.44 -0.98
CA LYS A 73 -17.59 20.88 -0.65
C LYS A 73 -18.31 21.18 0.66
N ASP A 74 -18.60 20.19 1.50
CA ASP A 74 -19.19 20.43 2.80
C ASP A 74 -18.19 21.19 3.69
N GLU A 75 -18.39 22.50 3.79
CA GLU A 75 -17.49 23.46 4.43
C GLU A 75 -17.49 23.39 5.97
N GLU A 76 -18.38 22.62 6.59
CA GLU A 76 -18.58 22.66 8.04
C GLU A 76 -17.68 21.73 8.87
N THR A 77 -16.94 20.83 8.25
CA THR A 77 -16.05 19.92 8.98
C THR A 77 -14.62 20.02 8.50
N SER A 78 -13.69 20.16 9.43
CA SER A 78 -12.24 20.20 9.21
C SER A 78 -11.68 18.91 8.58
N PHE A 79 -12.50 17.86 8.43
CA PHE A 79 -12.09 16.57 7.94
C PHE A 79 -12.64 16.28 6.55
N ALA A 80 -11.79 15.71 5.74
CA ALA A 80 -12.05 15.41 4.36
C ALA A 80 -13.23 14.45 4.19
N LYS A 81 -14.21 14.89 3.44
CA LYS A 81 -15.24 14.03 2.88
C LYS A 81 -14.94 13.82 1.41
N TYR A 82 -15.16 12.60 0.93
CA TYR A 82 -14.97 12.26 -0.47
C TYR A 82 -16.29 12.02 -1.16
N LYS A 83 -16.33 12.30 -2.45
CA LYS A 83 -17.40 11.84 -3.32
C LYS A 83 -17.28 10.33 -3.54
N LYS A 84 -18.42 9.67 -3.71
CA LYS A 84 -18.48 8.25 -4.05
C LYS A 84 -17.60 7.92 -5.26
N GLY A 85 -16.86 6.83 -5.17
CA GLY A 85 -15.97 6.37 -6.25
C GLY A 85 -14.59 7.03 -6.29
N ALA A 86 -14.22 7.81 -5.28
CA ALA A 86 -12.87 8.35 -5.20
C ALA A 86 -11.82 7.21 -5.11
N PRO A 87 -10.79 7.23 -5.97
CA PRO A 87 -9.69 6.27 -5.89
C PRO A 87 -8.96 6.36 -4.55
N VAL A 88 -8.38 5.25 -4.09
CA VAL A 88 -7.67 5.18 -2.81
C VAL A 88 -6.57 6.23 -2.68
N HIS A 89 -5.73 6.40 -3.71
CA HIS A 89 -4.65 7.38 -3.69
C HIS A 89 -5.14 8.84 -3.68
N VAL A 90 -6.30 9.12 -4.26
CA VAL A 90 -6.92 10.45 -4.18
C VAL A 90 -7.44 10.70 -2.77
N LYS A 91 -8.08 9.72 -2.14
CA LYS A 91 -8.46 9.80 -0.73
C LYS A 91 -7.24 10.04 0.17
N ALA A 92 -6.15 9.33 -0.10
CA ALA A 92 -4.90 9.48 0.63
C ALA A 92 -4.34 10.91 0.56
N ALA A 93 -4.33 11.52 -0.64
CA ALA A 93 -3.92 12.89 -0.83
C ALA A 93 -4.83 13.91 -0.11
N ILE A 94 -6.14 13.71 -0.20
CA ILE A 94 -7.12 14.55 0.48
C ILE A 94 -6.95 14.46 2.01
N ASN A 95 -6.71 13.26 2.54
CA ASN A 95 -6.46 13.06 3.97
C ASN A 95 -5.20 13.80 4.46
N TYR A 96 -4.10 13.70 3.70
CA TYR A 96 -2.90 14.48 4.00
C TYR A 96 -3.20 15.98 4.07
N ASN A 97 -3.89 16.51 3.07
CA ASN A 97 -4.25 17.93 3.02
C ASN A 97 -5.15 18.34 4.21
N SER A 98 -6.05 17.47 4.63
CA SER A 98 -6.93 17.72 5.79
C SER A 98 -6.15 17.76 7.10
N ILE A 99 -5.18 16.88 7.29
CA ILE A 99 -4.32 16.90 8.47
C ILE A 99 -3.43 18.16 8.47
N LEU A 100 -2.91 18.57 7.32
CA LEU A 100 -2.18 19.84 7.21
C LEU A 100 -3.02 21.02 7.69
N LEU A 101 -4.28 21.07 7.27
CA LEU A 101 -5.18 22.14 7.68
C LEU A 101 -5.47 22.08 9.18
N HIS A 102 -5.70 20.89 9.71
CA HIS A 102 -6.05 20.70 11.12
C HIS A 102 -4.89 21.01 12.07
N TRP A 103 -3.68 20.52 11.77
CA TRP A 103 -2.52 20.70 12.66
C TRP A 103 -1.73 21.98 12.43
N PHE A 104 -1.77 22.53 11.22
CA PHE A 104 -0.90 23.67 10.83
C PHE A 104 -1.67 24.84 10.26
N GLU A 105 -2.98 24.81 10.27
CA GLU A 105 -3.84 25.86 9.68
C GLU A 105 -3.50 26.16 8.20
N GLY A 106 -2.89 25.21 7.52
CA GLY A 106 -2.49 25.34 6.12
C GLY A 106 -1.34 26.32 5.82
N ARG A 107 -0.63 26.81 6.84
CA ARG A 107 0.30 27.96 6.67
C ARG A 107 1.76 27.55 6.43
N LYS A 108 2.20 26.41 6.92
CA LYS A 108 3.63 26.07 6.95
C LYS A 108 4.06 25.12 5.84
N TYR A 109 3.18 24.28 5.39
CA TYR A 109 3.47 23.21 4.45
C TYR A 109 2.57 23.26 3.23
N GLU A 110 3.12 22.90 2.08
CA GLU A 110 2.36 22.84 0.85
C GLU A 110 1.48 21.60 0.78
N LYS A 111 0.25 21.78 0.33
CA LYS A 111 -0.69 20.71 0.06
C LYS A 111 -0.22 19.83 -1.10
N ILE A 112 -0.69 18.58 -1.12
CA ILE A 112 -0.64 17.76 -2.33
C ILE A 112 -1.63 18.32 -3.34
N THR A 113 -1.15 18.55 -4.56
CA THR A 113 -1.94 19.06 -5.69
C THR A 113 -1.94 18.08 -6.87
N ASN A 114 -2.85 18.28 -7.83
CA ASN A 114 -2.88 17.48 -9.04
C ASN A 114 -1.55 17.57 -9.79
N GLY A 115 -1.06 16.40 -10.23
CA GLY A 115 0.23 16.26 -10.89
C GLY A 115 1.39 15.92 -9.95
N ASN A 116 1.21 16.04 -8.64
CA ASN A 116 2.25 15.61 -7.71
C ASN A 116 2.43 14.08 -7.73
N LYS A 117 3.67 13.65 -7.62
CA LYS A 117 4.01 12.27 -7.30
C LYS A 117 4.01 12.12 -5.79
N ILE A 118 3.24 11.19 -5.28
CA ILE A 118 3.12 10.90 -3.85
C ILE A 118 3.39 9.43 -3.57
N LYS A 119 3.47 9.12 -2.29
CA LYS A 119 3.43 7.77 -1.74
C LYS A 119 2.24 7.68 -0.80
N TRP A 120 1.63 6.50 -0.70
CA TRP A 120 0.47 6.31 0.15
C TRP A 120 0.47 4.95 0.82
N VAL A 121 -0.17 4.87 1.98
CA VAL A 121 -0.33 3.66 2.78
C VAL A 121 -1.75 3.49 3.27
N TYR A 122 -2.16 2.24 3.55
CA TYR A 122 -3.32 1.96 4.39
C TYR A 122 -2.98 2.17 5.86
N LEU A 123 -3.97 2.59 6.64
CA LEU A 123 -3.86 2.87 8.06
C LEU A 123 -4.70 1.90 8.89
N LYS A 124 -4.17 1.54 10.06
CA LYS A 124 -4.95 0.97 11.16
C LYS A 124 -5.93 2.00 11.72
N ASN A 125 -6.83 1.56 12.61
CA ASN A 125 -7.67 2.48 13.38
C ASN A 125 -6.84 3.58 14.01
N ASN A 126 -7.25 4.83 13.81
CA ASN A 126 -6.50 6.01 14.24
C ASN A 126 -7.46 7.13 14.66
N GLU A 127 -6.90 8.16 15.26
CA GLU A 127 -7.64 9.31 15.79
C GLU A 127 -8.50 10.06 14.76
N PHE A 128 -8.12 10.03 13.47
CA PHE A 128 -8.87 10.70 12.41
C PHE A 128 -9.93 9.82 11.75
N GLY A 129 -9.92 8.52 12.02
CA GLY A 129 -10.78 7.56 11.32
C GLY A 129 -10.47 7.40 9.83
N PHE A 130 -9.27 7.73 9.39
CA PHE A 130 -8.84 7.59 8.00
C PHE A 130 -8.37 6.16 7.70
N ASP A 131 -8.78 5.60 6.57
CA ASP A 131 -8.30 4.30 6.07
C ASP A 131 -6.95 4.38 5.37
N THR A 132 -6.57 5.57 4.93
CA THR A 132 -5.39 5.78 4.09
C THR A 132 -4.85 7.19 4.26
N ILE A 133 -3.57 7.36 3.98
CA ILE A 133 -2.91 8.66 3.93
C ILE A 133 -1.79 8.65 2.90
N GLY A 134 -1.63 9.80 2.22
CA GLY A 134 -0.50 10.07 1.36
C GLY A 134 0.55 10.97 2.02
N TYR A 135 1.73 11.02 1.42
CA TYR A 135 2.77 11.98 1.74
C TYR A 135 3.62 12.24 0.50
N LYS A 136 4.30 13.38 0.46
CA LYS A 136 5.05 13.78 -0.74
C LYS A 136 6.41 13.09 -0.85
N GLY A 137 7.03 12.79 0.29
CA GLY A 137 8.39 12.25 0.36
C GLY A 137 9.47 13.34 0.38
N TYR A 138 9.07 14.60 0.39
CA TYR A 138 9.91 15.78 0.59
C TYR A 138 9.11 16.87 1.29
N GLU A 139 9.74 17.61 2.18
CA GLU A 139 9.10 18.73 2.91
C GLU A 139 7.77 18.38 3.59
N ASP A 140 7.63 17.13 3.99
CA ASP A 140 6.49 16.67 4.76
C ASP A 140 6.65 17.05 6.24
N PRO A 141 5.57 17.40 6.95
CA PRO A 141 5.65 17.64 8.37
C PRO A 141 6.14 16.40 9.12
N PRO A 142 7.17 16.51 9.99
CA PRO A 142 7.62 15.37 10.80
C PRO A 142 6.51 14.74 11.63
N GLN A 143 5.54 15.52 12.09
CA GLN A 143 4.37 15.05 12.85
C GLN A 143 3.47 14.12 12.01
N ILE A 144 3.28 14.42 10.72
CA ILE A 144 2.52 13.51 9.82
C ILE A 144 3.32 12.23 9.55
N LEU A 145 4.63 12.33 9.35
CA LEU A 145 5.47 11.14 9.13
C LEU A 145 5.47 10.22 10.34
N GLU A 146 5.50 10.77 11.55
CA GLU A 146 5.37 10.00 12.79
C GLU A 146 3.98 9.35 12.92
N PHE A 147 2.91 10.07 12.56
CA PHE A 147 1.56 9.52 12.49
C PHE A 147 1.48 8.32 11.52
N ILE A 148 2.09 8.43 10.34
CA ILE A 148 2.14 7.34 9.36
C ILE A 148 2.90 6.14 9.94
N LYS A 149 4.07 6.36 10.50
CA LYS A 149 4.90 5.33 11.13
C LYS A 149 4.14 4.55 12.19
N ASN A 150 3.37 5.23 13.03
CA ASN A 150 2.64 4.64 14.14
C ASN A 150 1.35 3.93 13.72
N ASN A 151 0.79 4.25 12.56
CA ASN A 151 -0.55 3.80 12.16
C ASN A 151 -0.58 3.00 10.84
N ILE A 152 0.54 2.81 10.17
CA ILE A 152 0.58 2.00 8.93
C ILE A 152 0.07 0.58 9.19
N ASP A 153 -0.83 0.12 8.31
CA ASP A 153 -1.32 -1.25 8.30
C ASP A 153 -0.50 -2.11 7.31
N HIS A 154 0.57 -2.72 7.81
CA HIS A 154 1.44 -3.58 7.02
C HIS A 154 0.70 -4.77 6.42
N ASN A 155 -0.19 -5.41 7.18
CA ASN A 155 -0.98 -6.54 6.70
C ASN A 155 -1.84 -6.15 5.50
N ARG A 156 -2.55 -5.05 5.59
CA ARG A 156 -3.41 -4.56 4.50
C ARG A 156 -2.59 -4.14 3.28
N MET A 157 -1.41 -3.54 3.49
CA MET A 157 -0.48 -3.24 2.40
C MET A 157 -0.09 -4.51 1.65
N PHE A 158 0.28 -5.56 2.37
CA PHE A 158 0.62 -6.86 1.78
C PHE A 158 -0.58 -7.49 1.05
N GLU A 159 -1.72 -7.63 1.71
CA GLU A 159 -2.91 -8.28 1.16
C GLU A 159 -3.39 -7.61 -0.13
N GLN A 160 -3.46 -6.30 -0.16
CA GLN A 160 -3.93 -5.55 -1.33
C GLN A 160 -2.93 -5.57 -2.50
N ALA A 161 -1.64 -5.67 -2.23
CA ALA A 161 -0.60 -5.66 -3.26
C ALA A 161 -0.25 -7.06 -3.78
N MET A 162 -0.15 -8.04 -2.89
CA MET A 162 0.55 -9.30 -3.15
C MET A 162 -0.33 -10.52 -3.24
N SER A 163 -1.42 -10.62 -2.46
CA SER A 163 -2.23 -11.85 -2.41
C SER A 163 -2.76 -12.26 -3.77
N LYS A 164 -3.28 -11.31 -4.54
CA LYS A 164 -3.78 -11.58 -5.90
C LYS A 164 -2.65 -11.97 -6.86
N LYS A 165 -1.49 -11.32 -6.78
CA LYS A 165 -0.34 -11.59 -7.66
C LYS A 165 0.26 -12.96 -7.39
N ILE A 166 0.47 -13.30 -6.14
CA ILE A 166 0.96 -14.63 -5.73
C ILE A 166 -0.05 -15.70 -6.14
N GLY A 167 -1.35 -15.47 -5.91
CA GLY A 167 -2.41 -16.36 -6.35
C GLY A 167 -2.38 -16.62 -7.86
N MET A 168 -2.16 -15.61 -8.68
CA MET A 168 -2.02 -15.76 -10.13
C MET A 168 -0.79 -16.62 -10.52
N PHE A 169 0.35 -16.44 -9.84
CA PHE A 169 1.54 -17.26 -10.08
C PHE A 169 1.30 -18.72 -9.74
N TYR A 170 0.70 -18.97 -8.58
CA TYR A 170 0.40 -20.34 -8.13
C TYR A 170 -0.62 -21.03 -9.02
N GLN A 171 -1.65 -20.31 -9.47
CA GLN A 171 -2.62 -20.83 -10.43
C GLN A 171 -1.95 -21.19 -11.77
N ALA A 172 -1.06 -20.34 -12.28
CA ALA A 172 -0.32 -20.62 -13.52
C ALA A 172 0.60 -21.84 -13.42
N LEU A 173 1.07 -22.16 -12.21
CA LEU A 173 1.93 -23.32 -11.91
C LEU A 173 1.13 -24.52 -11.43
N SER A 174 -0.20 -24.44 -11.37
CA SER A 174 -1.10 -25.46 -10.78
C SER A 174 -0.74 -25.79 -9.32
N TRP A 175 -0.27 -24.81 -8.58
CA TRP A 175 0.01 -24.93 -7.15
C TRP A 175 -1.20 -24.50 -6.32
N GLU A 176 -1.39 -25.17 -5.18
CA GLU A 176 -2.35 -24.70 -4.18
C GLU A 176 -1.80 -23.47 -3.44
N ALA A 177 -2.66 -22.48 -3.21
CA ALA A 177 -2.28 -21.34 -2.39
C ALA A 177 -2.01 -21.80 -0.94
N VAL A 178 -1.03 -21.17 -0.28
CA VAL A 178 -0.83 -21.36 1.16
C VAL A 178 -2.05 -20.80 1.88
N VAL A 179 -2.88 -21.69 2.39
CA VAL A 179 -3.91 -21.31 3.35
C VAL A 179 -3.19 -21.11 4.68
N ASP A 180 -3.15 -19.89 5.18
CA ASP A 180 -2.66 -19.62 6.52
C ASP A 180 -3.43 -20.50 7.51
N LYS A 181 -2.77 -21.48 8.11
CA LYS A 181 -3.39 -22.37 9.11
C LYS A 181 -3.95 -21.61 10.30
N GLN A 182 -3.58 -20.37 10.50
CA GLN A 182 -4.13 -19.49 11.52
C GLN A 182 -5.55 -18.98 11.20
N GLN A 183 -5.90 -18.79 9.93
CA GLN A 183 -7.28 -18.39 9.58
C GLN A 183 -8.29 -19.54 9.60
N SER A 184 -7.83 -20.78 9.53
CA SER A 184 -8.73 -21.94 9.61
C SER A 184 -9.19 -22.26 11.03
N ILE A 185 -8.51 -21.78 12.06
CA ILE A 185 -8.87 -22.01 13.46
C ILE A 185 -9.93 -21.01 13.92
N GLU A 186 -9.94 -19.80 13.41
CA GLU A 186 -10.94 -18.79 13.78
C GLU A 186 -12.33 -19.01 13.17
N ARG A 187 -12.47 -19.94 12.20
CA ARG A 187 -13.76 -20.30 11.61
C ARG A 187 -14.52 -21.40 12.36
N PHE A 188 -13.94 -21.98 13.40
CA PHE A 188 -14.54 -23.06 14.18
C PHE A 188 -14.92 -22.68 15.62
N PHE A 189 -14.85 -21.39 15.99
CA PHE A 189 -15.30 -20.90 17.30
C PHE A 189 -16.29 -19.75 17.17
#